data_62b4bf4e2ca6a6a113372da9328d7f95
#
_entry.id   62b4bf4e2ca6a6a113372da9328d7f95
#
_cell.length_a   1.000
_cell.length_b   1.000
_cell.length_c   1.000
_cell.angle_alpha   90.00
_cell.angle_beta   90.00
_cell.angle_gamma   90.00
#
_symmetry.space_group_name_H-M   'P 1'
#
loop_
_entity.id
_entity.type
_entity.pdbx_description
1 polymer ?
#
loop_
_entity_poly.entity_id
_entity_poly.type
_entity_poly.pdbx_seq_one_letter_code
_entity_poly.pdbx_strand_id
1 'polypeptide(L)'
;KKMRKVYYIYNPQTQTYDRIYPTVRQRALSILRRLFFGMGLGAGSFIVLLLIFGSPSEKELRKENSQLKAQYNVLSRRMDEAMGVLQDVQQRDDNLYRVIFQADPVPSAIRKAGYGGTNRYEHLMDMANSDLVVNTTQKMDMLTKQLYIQSRSFDDVVEMCKNHDEMLRCIPAIQPISNKDLRKTASGY
;
A
#
# COMPACT_ATOMS: atom_id res chain seq x y z
N LYS A 1 -62.47 4.46 30.62
CA LYS A 1 -63.62 3.70 30.04
C LYS A 1 -63.66 3.97 28.54
N LYS A 2 -63.18 3.02 27.73
CA LYS A 2 -63.02 3.15 26.27
C LYS A 2 -64.44 3.05 25.66
N MET A 3 -64.99 4.13 25.15
CA MET A 3 -66.29 4.12 24.49
C MET A 3 -66.21 3.25 23.22
N ARG A 4 -67.01 2.24 23.15
CA ARG A 4 -67.12 1.32 21.98
C ARG A 4 -67.87 2.12 20.87
N LYS A 5 -67.22 2.32 19.73
CA LYS A 5 -67.87 2.87 18.57
C LYS A 5 -68.96 1.92 18.09
N VAL A 6 -70.19 2.37 18.04
CA VAL A 6 -71.33 1.61 17.55
C VAL A 6 -71.63 2.15 16.16
N TYR A 7 -71.73 1.28 15.18
CA TYR A 7 -72.06 1.63 13.81
C TYR A 7 -73.53 1.28 13.55
N TYR A 8 -74.22 2.17 12.85
CA TYR A 8 -75.62 2.04 12.48
C TYR A 8 -75.73 2.04 10.97
N ILE A 9 -76.58 1.17 10.39
CA ILE A 9 -76.99 1.20 9.00
C ILE A 9 -78.49 1.55 8.95
N TYR A 10 -78.82 2.39 8.01
CA TYR A 10 -80.25 2.72 7.77
C TYR A 10 -80.86 1.60 6.91
N ASN A 11 -81.94 0.99 7.44
CA ASN A 11 -82.73 0.02 6.68
C ASN A 11 -83.94 0.71 6.04
N PRO A 12 -83.96 0.80 4.70
CA PRO A 12 -85.06 1.55 4.01
C PRO A 12 -86.43 0.86 4.09
N GLN A 13 -86.51 -0.44 4.40
CA GLN A 13 -87.74 -1.17 4.50
C GLN A 13 -88.45 -1.01 5.85
N THR A 14 -87.66 -0.87 6.93
CA THR A 14 -88.21 -0.69 8.27
C THR A 14 -88.12 0.75 8.76
N GLN A 15 -87.55 1.66 7.97
CA GLN A 15 -87.31 3.05 8.31
C GLN A 15 -86.57 3.25 9.68
N THR A 16 -85.80 2.27 10.12
CA THR A 16 -85.07 2.27 11.40
C THR A 16 -83.53 2.08 11.21
N TYR A 17 -82.77 2.54 12.20
CA TYR A 17 -81.32 2.33 12.22
C TYR A 17 -80.99 1.07 12.98
N ASP A 18 -80.49 0.09 12.24
CA ASP A 18 -80.05 -1.16 12.83
C ASP A 18 -78.55 -1.11 13.26
N ARG A 19 -78.28 -1.65 14.46
CA ARG A 19 -76.90 -1.71 14.98
C ARG A 19 -76.14 -2.84 14.33
N ILE A 20 -74.97 -2.51 13.74
CA ILE A 20 -74.09 -3.49 13.18
C ILE A 20 -73.01 -3.85 14.20
N TYR A 21 -72.93 -5.12 14.55
CA TYR A 21 -71.81 -5.65 15.32
C TYR A 21 -70.77 -6.21 14.35
N PRO A 22 -69.52 -5.60 14.31
CA PRO A 22 -68.47 -6.13 13.41
C PRO A 22 -68.15 -7.53 13.75
N THR A 23 -68.19 -8.44 12.78
CA THR A 23 -67.88 -9.86 12.90
C THR A 23 -66.46 -10.03 13.39
N VAL A 24 -66.17 -11.09 14.14
CA VAL A 24 -64.86 -11.41 14.68
C VAL A 24 -63.77 -11.39 13.58
N ARG A 25 -64.13 -11.88 12.38
CA ARG A 25 -63.27 -11.86 11.20
C ARG A 25 -62.90 -10.45 10.74
N GLN A 26 -63.83 -9.50 10.76
CA GLN A 26 -63.56 -8.06 10.39
C GLN A 26 -62.67 -7.37 11.43
N ARG A 27 -62.81 -7.70 12.72
CA ARG A 27 -61.94 -7.19 13.78
C ARG A 27 -60.54 -7.75 13.64
N ALA A 28 -60.40 -9.06 13.40
CA ALA A 28 -59.08 -9.70 13.16
C ALA A 28 -58.35 -9.09 11.95
N LEU A 29 -59.11 -8.89 10.84
CA LEU A 29 -58.55 -8.30 9.63
C LEU A 29 -58.08 -6.83 9.84
N SER A 30 -58.85 -6.06 10.62
CA SER A 30 -58.46 -4.68 10.93
C SER A 30 -57.24 -4.56 11.84
N ILE A 31 -57.06 -5.51 12.77
CA ILE A 31 -55.88 -5.59 13.62
C ILE A 31 -54.67 -6.03 12.77
N LEU A 32 -54.84 -7.03 11.93
CA LEU A 32 -53.78 -7.53 11.05
C LEU A 32 -53.32 -6.45 10.09
N ARG A 33 -54.24 -5.68 9.47
CA ARG A 33 -53.89 -4.54 8.60
C ARG A 33 -53.08 -3.47 9.33
N ARG A 34 -53.43 -3.14 10.58
CA ARG A 34 -52.67 -2.17 11.40
C ARG A 34 -51.26 -2.69 11.77
N LEU A 35 -51.15 -3.98 12.06
CA LEU A 35 -49.89 -4.63 12.32
C LEU A 35 -48.98 -4.60 11.08
N PHE A 36 -49.53 -4.94 9.90
CA PHE A 36 -48.77 -4.87 8.65
C PHE A 36 -48.31 -3.46 8.32
N PHE A 37 -49.17 -2.47 8.54
CA PHE A 37 -48.84 -1.07 8.29
C PHE A 37 -47.77 -0.54 9.25
N GLY A 38 -47.85 -0.92 10.53
CA GLY A 38 -46.81 -0.59 11.54
C GLY A 38 -45.49 -1.27 11.26
N MET A 39 -45.51 -2.55 10.82
CA MET A 39 -44.31 -3.28 10.45
C MET A 39 -43.63 -2.72 9.19
N GLY A 40 -44.45 -2.30 8.18
CA GLY A 40 -43.93 -1.67 6.97
C GLY A 40 -43.29 -0.29 7.25
N LEU A 41 -43.90 0.53 8.09
CA LEU A 41 -43.31 1.81 8.52
C LEU A 41 -42.02 1.59 9.35
N GLY A 42 -42.01 0.61 10.24
CA GLY A 42 -40.84 0.26 11.03
C GLY A 42 -39.66 -0.21 10.16
N ALA A 43 -39.92 -1.11 9.23
CA ALA A 43 -38.91 -1.58 8.27
C ALA A 43 -38.42 -0.45 7.35
N GLY A 44 -39.32 0.38 6.86
CA GLY A 44 -38.95 1.55 6.03
C GLY A 44 -38.07 2.55 6.77
N SER A 45 -38.40 2.89 8.03
CA SER A 45 -37.58 3.79 8.82
C SER A 45 -36.22 3.18 9.15
N PHE A 46 -36.14 1.87 9.39
CA PHE A 46 -34.86 1.16 9.63
C PHE A 46 -33.97 1.19 8.38
N ILE A 47 -34.52 0.96 7.19
CA ILE A 47 -33.79 1.05 5.93
C ILE A 47 -33.25 2.48 5.70
N VAL A 48 -34.08 3.50 5.94
CA VAL A 48 -33.65 4.89 5.83
C VAL A 48 -32.51 5.21 6.81
N LEU A 49 -32.60 4.74 8.04
CA LEU A 49 -31.51 4.89 9.02
C LEU A 49 -30.22 4.21 8.56
N LEU A 50 -30.30 2.99 8.02
CA LEU A 50 -29.14 2.30 7.46
C LEU A 50 -28.52 3.05 6.29
N LEU A 51 -29.33 3.66 5.41
CA LEU A 51 -28.83 4.44 4.27
C LEU A 51 -28.15 5.74 4.71
N ILE A 52 -28.67 6.41 5.76
CA ILE A 52 -28.13 7.69 6.26
C ILE A 52 -26.88 7.46 7.11
N PHE A 53 -26.90 6.48 8.01
CA PHE A 53 -25.82 6.26 8.98
C PHE A 53 -24.77 5.25 8.48
N GLY A 54 -25.03 4.53 7.39
CA GLY A 54 -24.22 3.43 6.89
C GLY A 54 -24.24 2.21 7.83
N SER A 55 -23.85 1.07 7.32
CA SER A 55 -23.69 -0.12 8.15
C SER A 55 -22.50 0.06 9.12
N PRO A 56 -22.58 -0.39 10.38
CA PRO A 56 -21.43 -0.43 11.30
C PRO A 56 -20.21 -1.11 10.69
N SER A 57 -20.41 -2.19 9.95
CA SER A 57 -19.36 -2.91 9.23
C SER A 57 -18.68 -2.07 8.14
N GLU A 58 -19.44 -1.21 7.44
CA GLU A 58 -18.87 -0.33 6.44
C GLU A 58 -17.93 0.73 7.06
N LYS A 59 -18.30 1.28 8.21
CA LYS A 59 -17.44 2.23 8.93
C LYS A 59 -16.15 1.56 9.43
N GLU A 60 -16.24 0.33 9.89
CA GLU A 60 -15.10 -0.46 10.33
C GLU A 60 -14.16 -0.76 9.15
N LEU A 61 -14.70 -1.26 8.04
CA LEU A 61 -13.93 -1.50 6.80
C LEU A 61 -13.27 -0.22 6.25
N ARG A 62 -13.97 0.92 6.29
CA ARG A 62 -13.39 2.21 5.89
C ARG A 62 -12.25 2.63 6.82
N LYS A 63 -12.38 2.40 8.13
CA LYS A 63 -11.34 2.67 9.12
C LYS A 63 -10.12 1.77 8.90
N GLU A 64 -10.32 0.47 8.72
CA GLU A 64 -9.25 -0.46 8.41
C GLU A 64 -8.53 -0.10 7.10
N ASN A 65 -9.28 0.23 6.04
CA ASN A 65 -8.71 0.66 4.77
C ASN A 65 -7.87 1.94 4.93
N SER A 66 -8.35 2.92 5.71
CA SER A 66 -7.58 4.14 6.00
C SER A 66 -6.31 3.87 6.81
N GLN A 67 -6.37 2.94 7.77
CA GLN A 67 -5.19 2.53 8.54
C GLN A 67 -4.17 1.79 7.66
N LEU A 68 -4.61 0.87 6.79
CA LEU A 68 -3.74 0.20 5.84
C LEU A 68 -3.07 1.19 4.89
N LYS A 69 -3.81 2.16 4.34
CA LYS A 69 -3.22 3.23 3.52
C LYS A 69 -2.15 4.01 4.27
N ALA A 70 -2.41 4.37 5.53
CA ALA A 70 -1.45 5.08 6.36
C ALA A 70 -0.18 4.24 6.59
N GLN A 71 -0.33 2.94 6.86
CA GLN A 71 0.80 2.01 7.03
C GLN A 71 1.63 1.86 5.74
N TYR A 72 0.97 1.72 4.58
CA TYR A 72 1.67 1.68 3.29
C TYR A 72 2.44 2.97 3.00
N ASN A 73 1.88 4.14 3.33
CA ASN A 73 2.59 5.40 3.19
C ASN A 73 3.82 5.50 4.10
N VAL A 74 3.70 5.02 5.34
CA VAL A 74 4.85 4.95 6.26
C VAL A 74 5.91 3.98 5.73
N LEU A 75 5.50 2.80 5.23
CA LEU A 75 6.41 1.82 4.64
C LEU A 75 7.12 2.38 3.41
N SER A 76 6.40 3.03 2.51
CA SER A 76 6.99 3.69 1.33
C SER A 76 8.04 4.73 1.72
N ARG A 77 7.77 5.53 2.75
CA ARG A 77 8.74 6.53 3.26
C ARG A 77 9.99 5.87 3.84
N ARG A 78 9.82 4.80 4.63
CA ARG A 78 10.96 4.04 5.16
C ARG A 78 11.80 3.39 4.06
N MET A 79 11.18 2.97 2.97
CA MET A 79 11.91 2.47 1.80
C MET A 79 12.70 3.60 1.11
N ASP A 80 12.12 4.80 0.99
CA ASP A 80 12.84 5.94 0.43
C ASP A 80 14.06 6.34 1.31
N GLU A 81 13.92 6.29 2.64
CA GLU A 81 15.03 6.48 3.58
C GLU A 81 16.11 5.39 3.41
N ALA A 82 15.71 4.11 3.31
CA ALA A 82 16.64 3.01 3.08
C ALA A 82 17.35 3.12 1.72
N MET A 83 16.67 3.57 0.68
CA MET A 83 17.27 3.85 -0.63
C MET A 83 18.29 4.99 -0.55
N GLY A 84 18.03 6.02 0.25
CA GLY A 84 18.98 7.10 0.53
C GLY A 84 20.26 6.58 1.20
N VAL A 85 20.12 5.79 2.26
CA VAL A 85 21.28 5.16 2.94
C VAL A 85 22.05 4.26 1.99
N LEU A 86 21.36 3.48 1.16
CA LEU A 86 22.02 2.64 0.16
C LEU A 86 22.80 3.46 -0.87
N GLN A 87 22.27 4.60 -1.30
CA GLN A 87 22.95 5.51 -2.19
C GLN A 87 24.23 6.08 -1.56
N ASP A 88 24.21 6.43 -0.28
CA ASP A 88 25.40 6.87 0.46
C ASP A 88 26.46 5.76 0.53
N VAL A 89 26.02 4.51 0.75
CA VAL A 89 26.92 3.35 0.75
C VAL A 89 27.54 3.13 -0.63
N GLN A 90 26.76 3.26 -1.71
CA GLN A 90 27.22 3.18 -3.10
C GLN A 90 28.25 4.26 -3.42
N GLN A 91 28.01 5.47 -2.94
CA GLN A 91 28.94 6.60 -3.15
C GLN A 91 30.27 6.39 -2.40
N ARG A 92 30.22 5.79 -1.19
CA ARG A 92 31.44 5.43 -0.46
C ARG A 92 32.21 4.30 -1.16
N ASP A 93 31.51 3.33 -1.71
CA ASP A 93 32.12 2.25 -2.48
C ASP A 93 32.89 2.83 -3.68
N ASP A 94 32.24 3.68 -4.47
CA ASP A 94 32.84 4.25 -5.67
C ASP A 94 33.98 5.25 -5.37
N ASN A 95 33.82 6.13 -4.35
CA ASN A 95 34.73 7.25 -4.09
C ASN A 95 35.85 6.93 -3.08
N LEU A 96 35.68 5.91 -2.25
CA LEU A 96 36.69 5.53 -1.25
C LEU A 96 37.32 4.18 -1.57
N TYR A 97 36.53 3.11 -1.51
CA TYR A 97 37.10 1.77 -1.60
C TYR A 97 37.73 1.50 -2.96
N ARG A 98 37.03 1.83 -4.05
CA ARG A 98 37.56 1.56 -5.39
C ARG A 98 38.73 2.49 -5.75
N VAL A 99 38.72 3.71 -5.24
CA VAL A 99 39.84 4.65 -5.44
C VAL A 99 41.10 4.17 -4.72
N ILE A 100 40.97 3.66 -3.49
CA ILE A 100 42.10 3.10 -2.74
C ILE A 100 42.75 1.92 -3.48
N PHE A 101 41.95 1.07 -4.09
CA PHE A 101 42.43 -0.11 -4.84
C PHE A 101 42.63 0.16 -6.33
N GLN A 102 42.50 1.39 -6.79
CA GLN A 102 42.59 1.79 -8.21
C GLN A 102 41.71 0.96 -9.13
N ALA A 103 40.52 0.61 -8.64
CA ALA A 103 39.52 -0.15 -9.37
C ALA A 103 38.43 0.76 -9.95
N ASP A 104 37.88 0.35 -11.08
CA ASP A 104 36.79 1.09 -11.71
C ASP A 104 35.49 1.01 -10.89
N PRO A 105 34.70 2.10 -10.80
CA PRO A 105 33.44 2.10 -10.12
C PRO A 105 32.41 1.21 -10.84
N VAL A 106 31.43 0.68 -10.11
CA VAL A 106 30.35 -0.12 -10.70
C VAL A 106 29.53 0.77 -11.64
N PRO A 107 29.37 0.41 -12.93
CA PRO A 107 28.64 1.23 -13.90
C PRO A 107 27.24 1.57 -13.42
N SER A 108 26.85 2.85 -13.51
CA SER A 108 25.53 3.32 -13.08
C SER A 108 24.38 2.64 -13.83
N ALA A 109 24.61 2.16 -15.04
CA ALA A 109 23.64 1.37 -15.81
C ALA A 109 23.33 0.03 -15.11
N ILE A 110 24.31 -0.63 -14.50
CA ILE A 110 24.11 -1.85 -13.73
C ILE A 110 23.35 -1.56 -12.44
N ARG A 111 23.74 -0.51 -11.70
CA ARG A 111 23.08 -0.10 -10.45
C ARG A 111 21.61 0.29 -10.67
N LYS A 112 21.33 1.03 -11.76
CA LYS A 112 19.99 1.54 -12.10
C LYS A 112 19.17 0.60 -12.98
N ALA A 113 19.73 -0.52 -13.43
CA ALA A 113 19.00 -1.46 -14.27
C ALA A 113 17.73 -1.92 -13.56
N GLY A 114 16.57 -1.53 -14.10
CA GLY A 114 15.27 -1.94 -13.59
C GLY A 114 14.98 -3.40 -13.89
N TYR A 115 13.90 -3.92 -13.32
CA TYR A 115 13.32 -5.17 -13.78
C TYR A 115 12.57 -4.86 -15.09
N GLY A 116 13.24 -5.03 -16.24
CA GLY A 116 12.59 -4.93 -17.55
C GLY A 116 11.75 -6.18 -17.84
N GLY A 117 10.70 -6.02 -18.64
CA GLY A 117 9.86 -7.11 -19.11
C GLY A 117 8.42 -7.04 -18.65
N THR A 118 7.70 -8.13 -18.77
CA THR A 118 6.27 -8.35 -18.58
C THR A 118 5.64 -7.64 -17.38
N ASN A 119 4.32 -7.43 -17.48
CA ASN A 119 3.46 -6.79 -16.47
C ASN A 119 3.43 -7.59 -15.15
N ARG A 120 4.55 -7.56 -14.43
CA ARG A 120 4.79 -8.32 -13.17
C ARG A 120 3.75 -8.00 -12.10
N TYR A 121 3.18 -6.81 -12.13
CA TYR A 121 2.28 -6.29 -11.10
C TYR A 121 0.80 -6.34 -11.53
N GLU A 122 0.48 -7.02 -12.63
CA GLU A 122 -0.89 -7.13 -13.16
C GLU A 122 -1.87 -7.68 -12.11
N HIS A 123 -1.45 -8.69 -11.36
CA HIS A 123 -2.24 -9.29 -10.28
C HIS A 123 -2.53 -8.33 -9.11
N LEU A 124 -1.80 -7.22 -9.00
CA LEU A 124 -2.01 -6.19 -7.97
C LEU A 124 -2.94 -5.07 -8.43
N MET A 125 -3.22 -4.98 -9.75
CA MET A 125 -4.05 -3.92 -10.32
C MET A 125 -5.52 -4.04 -9.95
N ASP A 126 -6.00 -5.24 -9.67
CA ASP A 126 -7.38 -5.50 -9.25
C ASP A 126 -7.63 -5.21 -7.75
N MET A 127 -6.58 -4.87 -7.00
CA MET A 127 -6.70 -4.59 -5.57
C MET A 127 -7.22 -3.18 -5.30
N ALA A 128 -7.98 -3.03 -4.22
CA ALA A 128 -8.30 -1.71 -3.68
C ALA A 128 -6.99 -0.98 -3.33
N ASN A 129 -6.79 0.23 -3.90
CA ASN A 129 -5.56 1.03 -3.77
C ASN A 129 -4.35 0.42 -4.52
N SER A 130 -4.59 -0.17 -5.68
CA SER A 130 -3.59 -0.79 -6.55
C SER A 130 -2.37 0.10 -6.78
N ASP A 131 -2.53 1.39 -7.04
CA ASP A 131 -1.42 2.33 -7.27
C ASP A 131 -0.45 2.39 -6.10
N LEU A 132 -0.96 2.40 -4.86
CA LEU A 132 -0.14 2.45 -3.66
C LEU A 132 0.61 1.13 -3.44
N VAL A 133 -0.08 0.01 -3.65
CA VAL A 133 0.49 -1.34 -3.50
C VAL A 133 1.55 -1.58 -4.57
N VAL A 134 1.26 -1.29 -5.82
CA VAL A 134 2.19 -1.44 -6.95
C VAL A 134 3.43 -0.59 -6.74
N ASN A 135 3.28 0.69 -6.40
CA ASN A 135 4.41 1.60 -6.18
C ASN A 135 5.31 1.11 -5.02
N THR A 136 4.70 0.67 -3.91
CA THR A 136 5.45 0.16 -2.76
C THR A 136 6.20 -1.14 -3.12
N THR A 137 5.57 -2.03 -3.88
CA THR A 137 6.19 -3.28 -4.34
C THR A 137 7.34 -3.00 -5.31
N GLN A 138 7.17 -2.07 -6.25
CA GLN A 138 8.22 -1.65 -7.17
C GLN A 138 9.44 -1.07 -6.44
N LYS A 139 9.21 -0.23 -5.42
CA LYS A 139 10.31 0.32 -4.59
C LYS A 139 11.05 -0.79 -3.86
N MET A 140 10.33 -1.78 -3.30
CA MET A 140 10.93 -2.92 -2.61
C MET A 140 11.78 -3.76 -3.54
N ASP A 141 11.27 -4.08 -4.72
CA ASP A 141 12.00 -4.83 -5.74
C ASP A 141 13.28 -4.09 -6.17
N MET A 142 13.19 -2.77 -6.37
CA MET A 142 14.34 -1.93 -6.72
C MET A 142 15.39 -1.92 -5.60
N LEU A 143 14.96 -1.72 -4.36
CA LEU A 143 15.83 -1.74 -3.18
C LEU A 143 16.55 -3.10 -3.04
N THR A 144 15.81 -4.19 -3.17
CA THR A 144 16.36 -5.56 -3.08
C THR A 144 17.42 -5.79 -4.15
N LYS A 145 17.16 -5.37 -5.38
CA LYS A 145 18.14 -5.50 -6.48
C LYS A 145 19.40 -4.67 -6.23
N GLN A 146 19.24 -3.43 -5.83
CA GLN A 146 20.37 -2.55 -5.57
C GLN A 146 21.22 -3.03 -4.39
N LEU A 147 20.58 -3.58 -3.33
CA LEU A 147 21.28 -4.24 -2.23
C LEU A 147 22.09 -5.46 -2.69
N TYR A 148 21.51 -6.28 -3.57
CA TYR A 148 22.23 -7.43 -4.14
C TYR A 148 23.46 -6.98 -4.92
N ILE A 149 23.34 -5.98 -5.78
CA ILE A 149 24.46 -5.43 -6.55
C ILE A 149 25.53 -4.88 -5.60
N GLN A 150 25.13 -4.16 -4.55
CA GLN A 150 26.06 -3.61 -3.58
C GLN A 150 26.77 -4.70 -2.77
N SER A 151 26.07 -5.78 -2.41
CA SER A 151 26.68 -6.94 -1.76
C SER A 151 27.76 -7.57 -2.65
N ARG A 152 27.50 -7.73 -3.94
CA ARG A 152 28.49 -8.25 -4.88
C ARG A 152 29.69 -7.31 -5.06
N SER A 153 29.43 -5.98 -5.09
CA SER A 153 30.50 -5.00 -5.13
C SER A 153 31.43 -5.09 -3.91
N PHE A 154 30.87 -5.36 -2.73
CA PHE A 154 31.69 -5.57 -1.53
C PHE A 154 32.48 -6.88 -1.54
N ASP A 155 31.98 -7.95 -2.16
CA ASP A 155 32.75 -9.18 -2.37
C ASP A 155 34.01 -8.87 -3.20
N ASP A 156 33.87 -8.05 -4.27
CA ASP A 156 35.02 -7.60 -5.08
C ASP A 156 36.02 -6.78 -4.24
N VAL A 157 35.53 -5.87 -3.39
CA VAL A 157 36.38 -5.06 -2.48
C VAL A 157 37.14 -5.96 -1.50
N VAL A 158 36.49 -6.99 -0.94
CA VAL A 158 37.14 -7.96 -0.03
C VAL A 158 38.24 -8.72 -0.77
N GLU A 159 38.03 -9.10 -2.02
CA GLU A 159 39.06 -9.77 -2.84
C GLU A 159 40.24 -8.82 -3.12
N MET A 160 39.95 -7.56 -3.47
CA MET A 160 41.00 -6.53 -3.64
C MET A 160 41.78 -6.30 -2.35
N CYS A 161 41.14 -6.32 -1.16
CA CYS A 161 41.79 -6.20 0.12
C CYS A 161 42.78 -7.39 0.38
N LYS A 162 42.37 -8.62 0.04
CA LYS A 162 43.21 -9.80 0.22
C LYS A 162 44.47 -9.75 -0.66
N ASN A 163 44.33 -9.22 -1.87
CA ASN A 163 45.41 -9.13 -2.84
C ASN A 163 46.28 -7.86 -2.66
N HIS A 164 45.88 -6.96 -1.76
CA HIS A 164 46.53 -5.66 -1.54
C HIS A 164 48.00 -5.83 -1.05
N ASP A 165 48.23 -6.77 -0.17
CA ASP A 165 49.61 -7.06 0.34
C ASP A 165 50.54 -7.55 -0.76
N GLU A 166 50.05 -8.35 -1.71
CA GLU A 166 50.81 -8.78 -2.86
C GLU A 166 51.06 -7.62 -3.82
N MET A 167 50.07 -6.79 -4.07
CA MET A 167 50.20 -5.59 -4.89
C MET A 167 51.23 -4.62 -4.31
N LEU A 168 51.23 -4.37 -3.00
CA LEU A 168 52.21 -3.53 -2.33
C LEU A 168 53.63 -4.06 -2.46
N ARG A 169 53.84 -5.39 -2.46
CA ARG A 169 55.16 -6.04 -2.69
C ARG A 169 55.63 -5.83 -4.13
N CYS A 170 54.74 -5.67 -5.09
CA CYS A 170 55.07 -5.46 -6.49
C CYS A 170 55.38 -3.98 -6.80
N ILE A 171 54.94 -3.04 -5.96
CA ILE A 171 55.25 -1.62 -6.12
C ILE A 171 56.66 -1.35 -5.65
N PRO A 172 57.59 -0.86 -6.50
CA PRO A 172 58.97 -0.59 -6.08
C PRO A 172 58.99 0.52 -5.01
N ALA A 173 59.46 0.16 -3.82
CA ALA A 173 59.57 1.06 -2.66
C ALA A 173 60.58 2.22 -2.88
N ILE A 174 61.42 2.08 -3.86
CA ILE A 174 62.47 3.04 -4.19
C ILE A 174 62.26 3.51 -5.65
N GLN A 175 62.24 4.80 -5.86
CA GLN A 175 62.22 5.36 -7.19
C GLN A 175 63.45 4.91 -7.96
N PRO A 176 63.34 4.21 -9.11
CA PRO A 176 64.47 3.60 -9.83
C PRO A 176 65.53 4.64 -10.28
N ILE A 177 65.13 5.90 -10.35
CA ILE A 177 65.97 6.98 -10.81
C ILE A 177 65.93 8.11 -9.79
N SER A 178 67.12 8.58 -9.38
CA SER A 178 67.24 9.72 -8.46
C SER A 178 66.62 10.98 -9.05
N ASN A 179 65.92 11.76 -8.21
CA ASN A 179 65.31 13.07 -8.63
C ASN A 179 66.31 14.01 -9.31
N LYS A 180 67.62 13.83 -9.06
CA LYS A 180 68.68 14.61 -9.72
C LYS A 180 68.83 14.28 -11.21
N ASP A 181 68.46 13.08 -11.63
CA ASP A 181 68.63 12.57 -12.99
C ASP A 181 67.35 12.63 -13.83
N LEU A 182 66.22 13.00 -13.21
CA LEU A 182 64.89 13.12 -13.89
C LEU A 182 64.90 14.12 -15.07
N ARG A 183 65.79 15.15 -15.06
CA ARG A 183 65.94 16.08 -16.20
C ARG A 183 66.52 15.42 -17.46
N LYS A 184 67.18 14.30 -17.34
CA LYS A 184 67.81 13.57 -18.47
C LYS A 184 66.89 12.53 -19.11
N THR A 185 65.89 12.05 -18.40
CA THR A 185 64.98 11.01 -18.91
C THR A 185 63.80 11.60 -19.73
N ALA A 186 63.52 12.89 -19.66
CA ALA A 186 62.41 13.52 -20.38
C ALA A 186 62.77 13.97 -21.83
N SER A 187 63.97 13.69 -22.33
CA SER A 187 64.41 14.18 -23.64
C SER A 187 64.73 13.08 -24.65
N GLY A 188 63.98 11.99 -24.61
CA GLY A 188 64.35 10.89 -25.48
C GLY A 188 63.20 10.22 -26.19
N TYR A 189 62.27 10.98 -26.82
CA TYR A 189 61.56 10.54 -28.04
C TYR A 189 60.86 11.74 -28.65
#